data_ae71e65e123ff3103e1c0560bd0ed516
#
_entry.id   ae71e65e123ff3103e1c0560bd0ed516
#
_cell.length_a   1.000
_cell.length_b   1.000
_cell.length_c   1.000
_cell.angle_alpha   90.00
_cell.angle_beta   90.00
_cell.angle_gamma   90.00
#
_symmetry.space_group_name_H-M   'P 1'
#
loop_
_entity.id
_entity.type
_entity.pdbx_description
1 polymer ?
#
loop_
_entity_poly.entity_id
_entity_poly.type
_entity_poly.pdbx_seq_one_letter_code
_entity_poly.pdbx_strand_id
1 'polypeptide(L)'
;MLSPHLDERQRRLMMGAEARILGHGGIRAVARAAKVSEATVRKGVDELEAGEAPLGRVRRPHGGRKRAVDLDPGLRPALLALVEPDERGDPVSPLRWTVKSTRNLAAALTHQGHRVSADTVGDLLREEGFSLQAGAKTIEGKQHPDRDAQFRYINERAREHMVGGQPVISVDTKKKELVGDYKNAGHQWRPAREPVRVKTHDFLDRQGPGKAIPYGIYDIAANTGWVGVGTDHDTAAFAVASIRRWWQARGRHDYPAATSLLITADAGGSNGYRTRAWKTELAALAVETGLDITVCHMPPGTSKWNKIEHRLFSHISMNWRGRPLTSHDVIVNSIAATTTRTGLKVHAELDPGTYDTGIKVTDNDIDALPMHRHRFHGDWNYTLHPQPRDTTSAAKNLRSAGGPSPQPCPGCLRNPELTGMPEPALDELVGQLGQKLDELRE
;
A
#
# COMPACT_ATOMS: atom_id res chain seq x y z
N MET A 1 -16.37 -39.21 -30.27
CA MET A 1 -16.51 -37.93 -29.57
C MET A 1 -15.39 -37.60 -28.57
N LEU A 2 -14.62 -38.57 -28.06
CA LEU A 2 -13.50 -38.30 -27.11
C LEU A 2 -12.24 -37.71 -27.76
N SER A 3 -11.97 -38.02 -29.01
CA SER A 3 -10.72 -37.67 -29.71
C SER A 3 -10.31 -36.17 -29.66
N PRO A 4 -11.23 -35.19 -29.75
CA PRO A 4 -10.87 -33.78 -29.62
C PRO A 4 -10.36 -33.36 -28.23
N HIS A 5 -10.70 -34.13 -27.21
CA HIS A 5 -10.36 -33.84 -25.79
C HIS A 5 -9.08 -34.53 -25.32
N LEU A 6 -8.47 -35.38 -26.18
CA LEU A 6 -7.28 -36.13 -25.88
C LEU A 6 -6.03 -35.47 -26.52
N ASP A 7 -4.92 -35.49 -25.82
CA ASP A 7 -3.62 -35.14 -26.41
C ASP A 7 -3.13 -36.21 -27.41
N GLU A 8 -2.04 -35.93 -28.12
CA GLU A 8 -1.50 -36.81 -29.15
C GLU A 8 -1.14 -38.21 -28.61
N ARG A 9 -0.56 -38.29 -27.42
CA ARG A 9 -0.20 -39.54 -26.80
C ARG A 9 -1.45 -40.32 -26.35
N GLN A 10 -2.38 -39.64 -25.71
CA GLN A 10 -3.64 -40.23 -25.26
C GLN A 10 -4.46 -40.79 -26.44
N ARG A 11 -4.56 -40.02 -27.58
CA ARG A 11 -5.18 -40.52 -28.82
C ARG A 11 -4.50 -41.80 -29.32
N ARG A 12 -3.18 -41.81 -29.32
CA ARG A 12 -2.39 -42.97 -29.78
C ARG A 12 -2.60 -44.18 -28.90
N LEU A 13 -2.59 -44.01 -27.56
CA LEU A 13 -2.89 -45.07 -26.60
C LEU A 13 -4.30 -45.61 -26.74
N MET A 14 -5.29 -44.71 -26.93
CA MET A 14 -6.69 -45.11 -27.19
C MET A 14 -6.79 -45.98 -28.46
N MET A 15 -6.19 -45.53 -29.58
CA MET A 15 -6.18 -46.30 -30.81
C MET A 15 -5.44 -47.62 -30.66
N GLY A 16 -4.37 -47.68 -29.85
CA GLY A 16 -3.66 -48.92 -29.52
C GLY A 16 -4.53 -49.87 -28.71
N ALA A 17 -5.28 -49.37 -27.74
CA ALA A 17 -6.21 -50.17 -26.94
C ALA A 17 -7.31 -50.80 -27.80
N GLU A 18 -7.94 -49.97 -28.67
CA GLU A 18 -8.95 -50.47 -29.61
C GLU A 18 -8.39 -51.55 -30.57
N ALA A 19 -7.17 -51.33 -31.09
CA ALA A 19 -6.51 -52.31 -31.97
C ALA A 19 -6.26 -53.64 -31.26
N ARG A 20 -5.90 -53.64 -29.95
CA ARG A 20 -5.74 -54.84 -29.16
C ARG A 20 -7.06 -55.56 -28.91
N ILE A 21 -8.13 -54.83 -28.64
CA ILE A 21 -9.48 -55.44 -28.45
C ILE A 21 -9.95 -56.12 -29.72
N LEU A 22 -9.68 -55.58 -30.88
CA LEU A 22 -10.03 -56.18 -32.18
C LEU A 22 -9.17 -57.40 -32.56
N GLY A 23 -8.02 -57.58 -31.95
CA GLY A 23 -7.13 -58.72 -32.20
C GLY A 23 -6.52 -58.69 -33.61
N HIS A 24 -6.51 -59.85 -34.27
CA HIS A 24 -5.87 -60.01 -35.59
C HIS A 24 -6.43 -59.03 -36.61
N GLY A 25 -5.54 -58.21 -37.24
CA GLY A 25 -5.95 -57.17 -38.17
C GLY A 25 -6.41 -55.87 -37.56
N GLY A 26 -6.51 -55.75 -36.21
CA GLY A 26 -7.02 -54.61 -35.49
C GLY A 26 -6.22 -53.31 -35.78
N ILE A 27 -4.91 -53.39 -35.86
CA ILE A 27 -4.04 -52.25 -36.21
C ILE A 27 -4.47 -51.58 -37.53
N ARG A 28 -4.67 -52.41 -38.56
CA ARG A 28 -5.07 -51.96 -39.88
C ARG A 28 -6.50 -51.37 -39.89
N ALA A 29 -7.39 -52.05 -39.18
CA ALA A 29 -8.79 -51.59 -39.07
C ALA A 29 -8.89 -50.22 -38.37
N VAL A 30 -8.22 -50.04 -37.23
CA VAL A 30 -8.22 -48.78 -36.47
C VAL A 30 -7.47 -47.68 -37.24
N ALA A 31 -6.33 -48.01 -37.90
CA ALA A 31 -5.61 -47.04 -38.68
C ALA A 31 -6.47 -46.46 -39.81
N ARG A 32 -7.24 -47.32 -40.49
CA ARG A 32 -8.17 -46.90 -41.56
C ARG A 32 -9.33 -46.04 -40.99
N ALA A 33 -9.91 -46.49 -39.90
CA ALA A 33 -11.04 -45.78 -39.28
C ALA A 33 -10.64 -44.39 -38.75
N ALA A 34 -9.48 -44.33 -38.10
CA ALA A 34 -8.95 -43.06 -37.52
C ALA A 34 -8.20 -42.17 -38.56
N LYS A 35 -8.02 -42.64 -39.79
CA LYS A 35 -7.25 -41.97 -40.87
C LYS A 35 -5.83 -41.61 -40.44
N VAL A 36 -5.15 -42.52 -39.74
CA VAL A 36 -3.76 -42.42 -39.32
C VAL A 36 -2.93 -43.56 -39.91
N SER A 37 -1.59 -43.46 -39.83
CA SER A 37 -0.73 -44.53 -40.26
C SER A 37 -0.82 -45.76 -39.35
N GLU A 38 -0.64 -46.97 -39.91
CA GLU A 38 -0.54 -48.20 -39.09
C GLU A 38 0.59 -48.12 -38.06
N ALA A 39 1.70 -47.45 -38.40
CA ALA A 39 2.81 -47.19 -37.49
C ALA A 39 2.40 -46.37 -36.25
N THR A 40 1.46 -45.43 -36.37
CA THR A 40 0.94 -44.64 -35.26
C THR A 40 0.14 -45.53 -34.30
N VAL A 41 -0.73 -46.38 -34.81
CA VAL A 41 -1.53 -47.33 -34.03
C VAL A 41 -0.64 -48.40 -33.37
N ARG A 42 0.34 -48.95 -34.13
CA ARG A 42 1.31 -49.93 -33.59
C ARG A 42 2.10 -49.35 -32.45
N LYS A 43 2.58 -48.10 -32.59
CA LYS A 43 3.27 -47.42 -31.49
C LYS A 43 2.39 -47.28 -30.26
N GLY A 44 1.08 -47.07 -30.43
CA GLY A 44 0.11 -47.03 -29.31
C GLY A 44 -0.04 -48.39 -28.62
N VAL A 45 -0.02 -49.50 -29.41
CA VAL A 45 0.01 -50.86 -28.88
C VAL A 45 1.27 -51.11 -28.05
N ASP A 46 2.44 -50.81 -28.66
CA ASP A 46 3.74 -50.98 -28.00
C ASP A 46 3.85 -50.20 -26.68
N GLU A 47 3.36 -48.96 -26.67
CA GLU A 47 3.33 -48.11 -25.46
C GLU A 47 2.41 -48.65 -24.37
N LEU A 48 1.30 -49.30 -24.72
CA LEU A 48 0.41 -49.97 -23.77
C LEU A 48 1.01 -51.23 -23.21
N GLU A 49 1.69 -52.01 -24.07
CA GLU A 49 2.37 -53.25 -23.68
C GLU A 49 3.56 -53.02 -22.76
N ALA A 50 4.26 -51.89 -22.99
CA ALA A 50 5.35 -51.45 -22.13
C ALA A 50 4.90 -51.08 -20.69
N GLY A 51 3.60 -50.91 -20.45
CA GLY A 51 3.06 -50.61 -19.12
C GLY A 51 3.58 -49.32 -18.51
N GLU A 52 4.00 -48.35 -19.32
CA GLU A 52 4.55 -47.06 -18.84
C GLU A 52 3.52 -46.28 -18.04
N ALA A 53 3.92 -45.79 -16.89
CA ALA A 53 3.07 -44.91 -16.06
C ALA A 53 2.56 -43.67 -16.83
N PRO A 54 1.36 -43.18 -16.50
CA PRO A 54 0.86 -41.94 -17.11
C PRO A 54 1.85 -40.78 -16.92
N LEU A 55 2.19 -40.09 -18.03
CA LEU A 55 3.01 -38.90 -17.95
C LEU A 55 2.11 -37.73 -17.56
N GLY A 56 2.46 -36.95 -16.55
CA GLY A 56 1.79 -35.70 -16.19
C GLY A 56 1.95 -34.58 -17.22
N ARG A 57 2.42 -34.91 -18.44
CA ARG A 57 2.67 -33.99 -19.56
C ARG A 57 2.54 -34.69 -20.90
N VAL A 58 2.28 -33.91 -21.96
CA VAL A 58 2.06 -34.42 -23.32
C VAL A 58 3.29 -35.10 -23.92
N ARG A 59 4.50 -34.60 -23.61
CA ARG A 59 5.76 -35.11 -24.20
C ARG A 59 6.59 -35.88 -23.18
N ARG A 60 7.28 -36.90 -23.64
CA ARG A 60 8.26 -37.65 -22.85
C ARG A 60 9.38 -36.74 -22.32
N PRO A 61 10.04 -37.07 -21.20
CA PRO A 61 11.29 -36.46 -20.79
C PRO A 61 12.26 -36.39 -21.98
N HIS A 62 12.95 -35.25 -22.15
CA HIS A 62 13.84 -34.98 -23.28
C HIS A 62 13.17 -34.91 -24.67
N GLY A 63 11.85 -35.08 -24.79
CA GLY A 63 11.08 -34.84 -26.01
C GLY A 63 10.83 -33.36 -26.24
N GLY A 64 11.39 -32.74 -27.25
CA GLY A 64 11.18 -31.37 -27.62
C GLY A 64 12.43 -30.70 -28.18
N ARG A 65 12.34 -29.36 -28.44
CA ARG A 65 13.50 -28.58 -28.84
C ARG A 65 14.52 -28.53 -27.72
N LYS A 66 15.78 -28.81 -27.99
CA LYS A 66 16.85 -28.67 -26.98
C LYS A 66 16.90 -27.23 -26.49
N ARG A 67 17.23 -27.05 -25.22
CA ARG A 67 17.37 -25.72 -24.62
C ARG A 67 18.54 -24.97 -25.26
N ALA A 68 18.44 -23.65 -25.31
CA ALA A 68 19.50 -22.83 -25.90
C ALA A 68 20.85 -23.04 -25.18
N VAL A 69 20.84 -23.21 -23.87
CA VAL A 69 22.03 -23.47 -23.05
C VAL A 69 22.63 -24.86 -23.27
N ASP A 70 21.84 -25.85 -23.71
CA ASP A 70 22.33 -27.18 -24.07
C ASP A 70 23.01 -27.19 -25.43
N LEU A 71 22.64 -26.25 -26.32
CA LEU A 71 23.23 -26.06 -27.65
C LEU A 71 24.43 -25.12 -27.60
N ASP A 72 24.45 -24.20 -26.67
CA ASP A 72 25.46 -23.17 -26.49
C ASP A 72 25.81 -23.05 -25.01
N PRO A 73 26.77 -23.82 -24.49
CA PRO A 73 27.16 -23.78 -23.08
C PRO A 73 27.76 -22.42 -22.65
N GLY A 74 28.26 -21.63 -23.57
CA GLY A 74 28.81 -20.27 -23.32
C GLY A 74 27.74 -19.22 -23.10
N LEU A 75 26.49 -19.48 -23.50
CA LEU A 75 25.39 -18.49 -23.45
C LEU A 75 25.10 -18.01 -22.03
N ARG A 76 25.04 -18.90 -21.05
CA ARG A 76 24.72 -18.56 -19.66
C ARG A 76 25.82 -17.71 -19.01
N PRO A 77 27.10 -18.10 -19.04
CA PRO A 77 28.19 -17.24 -18.56
C PRO A 77 28.24 -15.86 -19.21
N ALA A 78 28.06 -15.78 -20.54
CA ALA A 78 28.04 -14.52 -21.26
C ALA A 78 26.86 -13.62 -20.82
N LEU A 79 25.66 -14.19 -20.56
CA LEU A 79 24.53 -13.45 -20.05
C LEU A 79 24.81 -12.90 -18.64
N LEU A 80 25.36 -13.74 -17.74
CA LEU A 80 25.66 -13.32 -16.37
C LEU A 80 26.70 -12.21 -16.35
N ALA A 81 27.74 -12.31 -17.17
CA ALA A 81 28.76 -11.26 -17.32
C ALA A 81 28.15 -9.91 -17.78
N LEU A 82 27.06 -9.92 -18.58
CA LEU A 82 26.37 -8.70 -19.00
C LEU A 82 25.49 -8.06 -17.90
N VAL A 83 25.12 -8.81 -16.87
CA VAL A 83 24.22 -8.36 -15.80
C VAL A 83 24.85 -8.29 -14.43
N GLU A 84 26.09 -8.78 -14.26
CA GLU A 84 26.80 -8.85 -12.99
C GLU A 84 27.04 -7.47 -12.37
N PRO A 85 26.83 -7.30 -11.06
CA PRO A 85 26.96 -6.02 -10.36
C PRO A 85 28.33 -5.38 -10.44
N ASP A 86 29.38 -6.17 -10.45
CA ASP A 86 30.79 -5.68 -10.41
C ASP A 86 31.22 -4.98 -11.70
N GLU A 87 30.52 -5.22 -12.81
CA GLU A 87 30.77 -4.50 -14.05
C GLU A 87 30.12 -3.11 -14.12
N ARG A 88 29.39 -2.69 -13.08
CA ARG A 88 28.74 -1.38 -12.96
C ARG A 88 29.68 -0.26 -12.51
N GLY A 89 30.95 -0.52 -12.35
CA GLY A 89 31.87 0.32 -11.62
C GLY A 89 32.17 1.72 -12.15
N ASP A 90 31.76 2.10 -13.35
CA ASP A 90 32.04 3.42 -13.88
C ASP A 90 30.76 4.16 -14.32
N PRO A 91 30.30 5.15 -13.52
CA PRO A 91 29.16 5.99 -13.89
C PRO A 91 29.38 6.82 -15.15
N VAL A 92 30.62 6.94 -15.65
CA VAL A 92 30.97 7.69 -16.86
C VAL A 92 30.93 6.80 -18.11
N SER A 93 30.86 5.47 -17.96
CA SER A 93 30.80 4.54 -19.09
C SER A 93 29.35 4.22 -19.48
N PRO A 94 28.81 4.74 -20.60
CA PRO A 94 27.43 4.51 -21.03
C PRO A 94 27.14 3.04 -21.39
N LEU A 95 28.16 2.19 -21.45
CA LEU A 95 28.03 0.77 -21.86
C LEU A 95 27.70 -0.19 -20.73
N ARG A 96 27.73 0.24 -19.45
CA ARG A 96 27.67 -0.66 -18.29
C ARG A 96 26.44 -0.54 -17.41
N TRP A 97 25.48 0.29 -17.76
CA TRP A 97 24.20 0.36 -17.04
C TRP A 97 23.27 -0.76 -17.51
N THR A 98 23.06 -1.71 -16.65
CA THR A 98 22.15 -2.84 -16.88
C THR A 98 20.68 -2.52 -16.67
N VAL A 99 20.20 -1.38 -17.12
CA VAL A 99 18.79 -1.19 -17.45
C VAL A 99 18.52 -1.74 -18.86
N LYS A 100 19.38 -2.66 -19.34
CA LYS A 100 19.16 -3.29 -20.63
C LYS A 100 17.90 -4.14 -20.57
N SER A 101 16.98 -3.87 -21.49
CA SER A 101 15.85 -4.76 -21.69
C SER A 101 16.34 -6.13 -22.13
N THR A 102 15.55 -7.18 -21.91
CA THR A 102 15.88 -8.53 -22.41
C THR A 102 16.15 -8.55 -23.91
N ARG A 103 15.54 -7.63 -24.69
CA ARG A 103 15.82 -7.42 -26.12
C ARG A 103 17.24 -6.92 -26.36
N ASN A 104 17.69 -5.94 -25.58
CA ASN A 104 19.04 -5.40 -25.71
C ASN A 104 20.08 -6.43 -25.24
N LEU A 105 19.80 -7.21 -24.21
CA LEU A 105 20.66 -8.32 -23.79
C LEU A 105 20.77 -9.40 -24.88
N ALA A 106 19.63 -9.79 -25.47
CA ALA A 106 19.63 -10.75 -26.58
C ALA A 106 20.40 -10.24 -27.82
N ALA A 107 20.27 -8.94 -28.11
CA ALA A 107 21.06 -8.32 -29.22
C ALA A 107 22.56 -8.31 -28.89
N ALA A 108 22.95 -7.94 -27.65
CA ALA A 108 24.34 -7.96 -27.21
C ALA A 108 24.95 -9.37 -27.24
N LEU A 109 24.22 -10.37 -26.77
CA LEU A 109 24.61 -11.79 -26.80
C LEU A 109 24.76 -12.27 -28.24
N THR A 110 23.83 -11.90 -29.15
CA THR A 110 23.90 -12.25 -30.57
C THR A 110 25.13 -11.65 -31.24
N HIS A 111 25.47 -10.42 -30.88
CA HIS A 111 26.70 -9.78 -31.36
C HIS A 111 27.98 -10.47 -30.87
N GLN A 112 27.93 -11.08 -29.67
CA GLN A 112 29.02 -11.90 -29.12
C GLN A 112 29.05 -13.33 -29.69
N GLY A 113 28.14 -13.69 -30.59
CA GLY A 113 28.08 -15.00 -31.23
C GLY A 113 27.04 -15.96 -30.63
N HIS A 114 26.34 -15.56 -29.58
CA HIS A 114 25.33 -16.37 -28.91
C HIS A 114 23.92 -16.07 -29.42
N ARG A 115 23.36 -16.90 -30.29
CA ARG A 115 22.02 -16.71 -30.89
C ARG A 115 20.92 -17.04 -29.87
N VAL A 116 20.25 -16.02 -29.37
CA VAL A 116 19.21 -16.18 -28.32
C VAL A 116 18.07 -15.17 -28.50
N SER A 117 16.83 -15.57 -28.15
CA SER A 117 15.68 -14.67 -28.15
C SER A 117 15.59 -13.90 -26.82
N ALA A 118 14.90 -12.77 -26.84
CA ALA A 118 14.62 -11.98 -25.62
C ALA A 118 13.82 -12.75 -24.56
N ASP A 119 12.92 -13.64 -24.99
CA ASP A 119 12.13 -14.47 -24.09
C ASP A 119 13.03 -15.50 -23.39
N THR A 120 13.91 -16.16 -24.14
CA THR A 120 14.90 -17.09 -23.58
C THR A 120 15.85 -16.40 -22.59
N VAL A 121 16.28 -15.17 -22.89
CA VAL A 121 17.07 -14.36 -21.94
C VAL A 121 16.28 -14.11 -20.65
N GLY A 122 15.01 -13.74 -20.75
CA GLY A 122 14.14 -13.55 -19.60
C GLY A 122 13.96 -14.83 -18.75
N ASP A 123 13.84 -15.97 -19.39
CA ASP A 123 13.73 -17.28 -18.71
C ASP A 123 15.04 -17.66 -18.02
N LEU A 124 16.17 -17.49 -18.69
CA LEU A 124 17.49 -17.76 -18.09
C LEU A 124 17.76 -16.85 -16.88
N LEU A 125 17.43 -15.57 -16.97
CA LEU A 125 17.56 -14.66 -15.81
C LEU A 125 16.71 -15.11 -14.63
N ARG A 126 15.46 -15.58 -14.85
CA ARG A 126 14.62 -16.11 -13.79
C ARG A 126 15.18 -17.40 -13.18
N GLU A 127 15.74 -18.29 -14.00
CA GLU A 127 16.43 -19.50 -13.52
C GLU A 127 17.63 -19.17 -12.63
N GLU A 128 18.32 -18.05 -12.89
CA GLU A 128 19.43 -17.55 -12.07
C GLU A 128 18.96 -16.71 -10.88
N GLY A 129 17.64 -16.66 -10.60
CA GLY A 129 17.09 -15.92 -9.46
C GLY A 129 16.96 -14.42 -9.68
N PHE A 130 17.15 -13.91 -10.90
CA PHE A 130 16.95 -12.49 -11.19
C PHE A 130 15.48 -12.18 -11.40
N SER A 131 15.07 -11.01 -10.91
CA SER A 131 13.77 -10.41 -11.21
C SER A 131 13.90 -8.90 -11.38
N LEU A 132 12.97 -8.29 -12.09
CA LEU A 132 12.93 -6.84 -12.21
C LEU A 132 12.58 -6.24 -10.83
N GLN A 133 13.53 -5.53 -10.22
CA GLN A 133 13.37 -4.88 -8.93
C GLN A 133 13.31 -3.37 -9.09
N ALA A 134 12.39 -2.73 -8.40
CA ALA A 134 12.42 -1.29 -8.19
C ALA A 134 13.23 -0.96 -6.93
N GLY A 135 13.72 0.28 -6.83
CA GLY A 135 14.35 0.74 -5.60
C GLY A 135 13.39 0.59 -4.41
N ALA A 136 13.75 -0.25 -3.45
CA ALA A 136 12.98 -0.42 -2.22
C ALA A 136 13.42 0.64 -1.19
N LYS A 137 12.46 1.36 -0.61
CA LYS A 137 12.72 2.33 0.46
C LYS A 137 12.92 1.59 1.80
N THR A 138 14.00 0.83 1.91
CA THR A 138 14.32 -0.01 3.07
C THR A 138 15.42 0.58 3.96
N ILE A 139 16.26 1.49 3.41
CA ILE A 139 17.32 2.14 4.18
C ILE A 139 16.68 3.25 5.00
N GLU A 140 16.55 3.02 6.29
CA GLU A 140 16.15 4.03 7.26
C GLU A 140 17.41 4.72 7.79
N GLY A 141 17.31 6.05 8.01
CA GLY A 141 18.35 6.79 8.68
C GLY A 141 18.52 6.37 10.15
N LYS A 142 19.36 7.10 10.89
CA LYS A 142 19.55 6.86 12.33
C LYS A 142 18.21 6.91 13.05
N GLN A 143 17.86 5.83 13.72
CA GLN A 143 16.58 5.72 14.44
C GLN A 143 16.74 6.27 15.87
N HIS A 144 15.66 6.89 16.38
CA HIS A 144 15.62 7.33 17.77
C HIS A 144 15.57 6.13 18.73
N PRO A 145 16.32 6.12 19.85
CA PRO A 145 16.33 4.99 20.80
C PRO A 145 14.92 4.62 21.29
N ASP A 146 14.07 5.61 21.56
CA ASP A 146 12.73 5.42 22.08
C ASP A 146 11.66 5.19 20.99
N ARG A 147 12.09 4.88 19.76
CA ARG A 147 11.16 4.66 18.63
C ARG A 147 10.06 3.66 18.96
N ASP A 148 10.43 2.48 19.43
CA ASP A 148 9.46 1.41 19.70
C ASP A 148 8.60 1.71 20.94
N ALA A 149 9.15 2.43 21.91
CA ALA A 149 8.41 2.90 23.08
C ALA A 149 7.34 3.94 22.66
N GLN A 150 7.68 4.87 21.75
CA GLN A 150 6.73 5.86 21.23
C GLN A 150 5.61 5.18 20.41
N PHE A 151 5.90 4.19 19.58
CA PHE A 151 4.85 3.45 18.87
C PHE A 151 3.90 2.72 19.83
N ARG A 152 4.43 2.09 20.87
CA ARG A 152 3.59 1.46 21.92
C ARG A 152 2.70 2.51 22.60
N TYR A 153 3.27 3.65 22.97
CA TYR A 153 2.55 4.74 23.57
C TYR A 153 1.41 5.26 22.68
N ILE A 154 1.66 5.51 21.40
CA ILE A 154 0.65 5.92 20.43
C ILE A 154 -0.47 4.89 20.32
N ASN A 155 -0.11 3.60 20.21
CA ASN A 155 -1.11 2.52 20.08
C ASN A 155 -1.98 2.38 21.35
N GLU A 156 -1.39 2.56 22.53
CA GLU A 156 -2.12 2.54 23.80
C GLU A 156 -3.10 3.71 23.89
N ARG A 157 -2.65 4.94 23.63
CA ARG A 157 -3.53 6.12 23.60
C ARG A 157 -4.64 6.00 22.58
N ALA A 158 -4.34 5.49 21.38
CA ALA A 158 -5.33 5.27 20.35
C ALA A 158 -6.40 4.24 20.81
N ARG A 159 -5.97 3.14 21.43
CA ARG A 159 -6.88 2.13 21.96
C ARG A 159 -7.79 2.71 23.05
N GLU A 160 -7.22 3.43 24.01
CA GLU A 160 -7.97 4.07 25.09
C GLU A 160 -9.05 5.03 24.55
N HIS A 161 -8.71 5.88 23.57
CA HIS A 161 -9.68 6.78 22.95
C HIS A 161 -10.79 6.00 22.23
N MET A 162 -10.42 5.00 21.42
CA MET A 162 -11.41 4.18 20.69
C MET A 162 -12.35 3.41 21.63
N VAL A 163 -11.81 2.83 22.72
CA VAL A 163 -12.62 2.14 23.74
C VAL A 163 -13.55 3.13 24.44
N GLY A 164 -13.09 4.36 24.68
CA GLY A 164 -13.91 5.45 25.23
C GLY A 164 -14.90 6.07 24.23
N GLY A 165 -15.03 5.55 23.00
CA GLY A 165 -15.91 6.10 21.98
C GLY A 165 -15.45 7.47 21.44
N GLN A 166 -14.17 7.82 21.63
CA GLN A 166 -13.59 9.08 21.20
C GLN A 166 -12.92 8.94 19.82
N PRO A 167 -12.98 9.95 18.96
CA PRO A 167 -12.35 9.92 17.63
C PRO A 167 -10.82 9.83 17.72
N VAL A 168 -10.26 9.01 16.83
CA VAL A 168 -8.81 8.88 16.62
C VAL A 168 -8.51 9.07 15.14
N ILE A 169 -7.79 10.13 14.81
CA ILE A 169 -7.45 10.44 13.43
C ILE A 169 -5.94 10.36 13.19
N SER A 170 -5.60 9.94 11.99
CA SER A 170 -4.23 9.99 11.45
C SER A 170 -4.20 11.05 10.37
N VAL A 171 -3.29 12.01 10.48
CA VAL A 171 -3.24 13.17 9.57
C VAL A 171 -1.88 13.30 8.90
N ASP A 172 -1.87 13.78 7.66
CA ASP A 172 -0.66 14.15 6.94
C ASP A 172 -0.97 14.91 5.65
N THR A 173 0.06 15.56 5.08
CA THR A 173 0.02 16.14 3.74
C THR A 173 0.50 15.12 2.72
N LYS A 174 -0.37 14.70 1.79
CA LYS A 174 0.07 13.90 0.64
C LYS A 174 1.03 14.71 -0.23
N LYS A 175 1.95 14.03 -0.91
CA LYS A 175 2.83 14.66 -1.91
C LYS A 175 2.04 15.64 -2.78
N LYS A 176 2.57 16.85 -2.91
CA LYS A 176 2.00 17.91 -3.76
C LYS A 176 2.06 17.48 -5.22
N GLU A 177 0.96 17.68 -5.94
CA GLU A 177 0.85 17.28 -7.33
C GLU A 177 0.74 18.52 -8.24
N LEU A 178 1.36 18.45 -9.41
CA LEU A 178 1.20 19.46 -10.46
C LEU A 178 -0.19 19.29 -11.10
N VAL A 179 -0.91 20.40 -11.26
CA VAL A 179 -2.22 20.39 -11.90
C VAL A 179 -2.07 20.76 -13.38
N GLY A 180 -2.57 19.90 -14.25
CA GLY A 180 -2.43 20.05 -15.70
C GLY A 180 -2.10 18.73 -16.42
N ASP A 181 -1.75 18.86 -17.70
CA ASP A 181 -1.39 17.70 -18.54
C ASP A 181 0.03 17.20 -18.25
N TYR A 182 0.29 16.85 -16.99
CA TYR A 182 1.58 16.29 -16.57
C TYR A 182 1.51 14.75 -16.49
N LYS A 183 2.67 14.10 -16.71
CA LYS A 183 2.77 12.66 -16.64
C LYS A 183 2.67 12.17 -15.20
N ASN A 184 1.72 11.30 -14.92
CA ASN A 184 1.68 10.54 -13.68
C ASN A 184 2.27 9.13 -13.85
N ALA A 185 2.84 8.61 -12.77
CA ALA A 185 3.42 7.27 -12.74
C ALA A 185 2.35 6.18 -12.99
N GLY A 186 2.76 5.08 -13.62
CA GLY A 186 1.89 3.95 -13.91
C GLY A 186 1.32 3.95 -15.31
N HIS A 187 0.41 3.00 -15.57
CA HIS A 187 -0.22 2.77 -16.87
C HIS A 187 -1.72 2.54 -16.68
N GLN A 188 -2.51 2.87 -17.71
CA GLN A 188 -3.93 2.53 -17.79
C GLN A 188 -4.21 1.83 -19.13
N TRP A 189 -5.23 0.98 -19.16
CA TRP A 189 -5.71 0.37 -20.41
C TRP A 189 -6.37 1.41 -21.30
N ARG A 190 -5.92 1.48 -22.55
CA ARG A 190 -6.46 2.38 -23.59
C ARG A 190 -6.38 1.69 -24.95
N PRO A 191 -7.11 2.18 -25.95
CA PRO A 191 -6.93 1.73 -27.33
C PRO A 191 -5.46 1.77 -27.74
N ALA A 192 -5.03 0.78 -28.50
CA ALA A 192 -3.64 0.70 -28.96
C ALA A 192 -3.30 1.93 -29.82
N ARG A 193 -2.13 2.50 -29.58
CA ARG A 193 -1.60 3.70 -30.28
C ARG A 193 -2.30 5.01 -29.95
N GLU A 194 -3.16 5.05 -28.94
CA GLU A 194 -3.85 6.26 -28.46
C GLU A 194 -3.43 6.62 -27.02
N PRO A 195 -2.14 6.95 -26.75
CA PRO A 195 -1.72 7.37 -25.42
C PRO A 195 -2.28 8.75 -25.09
N VAL A 196 -2.50 9.00 -23.79
CA VAL A 196 -2.75 10.38 -23.35
C VAL A 196 -1.53 11.21 -23.64
N ARG A 197 -1.72 12.33 -24.34
CA ARG A 197 -0.66 13.30 -24.58
C ARG A 197 -0.47 14.14 -23.33
N VAL A 198 0.77 14.30 -22.89
CA VAL A 198 1.16 15.08 -21.73
C VAL A 198 2.31 15.99 -22.09
N LYS A 199 2.56 17.00 -21.26
CA LYS A 199 3.68 17.95 -21.43
C LYS A 199 5.01 17.17 -21.42
N THR A 200 5.96 17.61 -22.26
CA THR A 200 7.31 17.02 -22.37
C THR A 200 8.14 17.23 -21.09
N HIS A 201 7.86 18.30 -20.36
CA HIS A 201 8.58 18.68 -19.14
C HIS A 201 7.62 18.93 -18.00
N ASP A 202 8.00 18.52 -16.80
CA ASP A 202 7.23 18.69 -15.55
C ASP A 202 7.57 20.02 -14.86
N PHE A 203 7.71 21.12 -15.64
CA PHE A 203 7.89 22.45 -15.07
C PHE A 203 6.54 23.06 -14.71
N LEU A 204 6.49 23.71 -13.53
CA LEU A 204 5.31 24.45 -13.11
C LEU A 204 4.99 25.54 -14.13
N ASP A 205 3.81 25.48 -14.70
CA ASP A 205 3.28 26.53 -15.52
C ASP A 205 2.85 27.69 -14.64
N ARG A 206 3.50 28.85 -14.78
CA ARG A 206 3.20 30.04 -13.97
C ARG A 206 1.83 30.64 -14.26
N GLN A 207 1.26 30.36 -15.42
CA GLN A 207 -0.07 30.78 -15.83
C GLN A 207 -1.11 29.66 -15.65
N GLY A 208 -0.66 28.48 -15.28
CA GLY A 208 -1.51 27.32 -15.08
C GLY A 208 -2.15 27.28 -13.69
N PRO A 209 -2.95 26.24 -13.42
CA PRO A 209 -3.69 26.07 -12.15
C PRO A 209 -2.80 25.77 -10.94
N GLY A 210 -1.48 25.72 -11.10
CA GLY A 210 -0.53 25.61 -10.01
C GLY A 210 -0.35 24.18 -9.50
N LYS A 211 -0.38 24.03 -8.18
CA LYS A 211 -0.23 22.75 -7.47
C LYS A 211 -1.47 22.44 -6.64
N ALA A 212 -1.78 21.20 -6.52
CA ALA A 212 -2.73 20.71 -5.52
C ALA A 212 -1.97 20.20 -4.29
N ILE A 213 -2.46 20.55 -3.11
CA ILE A 213 -1.90 20.18 -1.80
C ILE A 213 -2.97 19.38 -1.05
N PRO A 214 -3.04 18.06 -1.23
CA PRO A 214 -4.03 17.26 -0.52
C PRO A 214 -3.58 17.06 0.94
N TYR A 215 -4.35 17.59 1.88
CA TYR A 215 -4.21 17.29 3.30
C TYR A 215 -5.26 16.26 3.71
N GLY A 216 -4.80 15.13 4.20
CA GLY A 216 -5.65 13.99 4.53
C GLY A 216 -5.92 13.88 6.03
N ILE A 217 -7.11 13.42 6.34
CA ILE A 217 -7.55 13.00 7.67
C ILE A 217 -8.13 11.59 7.49
N TYR A 218 -7.55 10.63 8.17
CA TYR A 218 -8.03 9.24 8.20
C TYR A 218 -8.56 8.91 9.58
N ASP A 219 -9.86 8.69 9.69
CA ASP A 219 -10.48 8.19 10.91
C ASP A 219 -10.22 6.70 11.04
N ILE A 220 -9.47 6.34 12.09
CA ILE A 220 -8.97 4.98 12.28
C ILE A 220 -10.10 4.02 12.65
N ALA A 221 -11.03 4.45 13.49
CA ALA A 221 -12.14 3.60 13.96
C ALA A 221 -13.22 3.43 12.88
N ALA A 222 -13.59 4.52 12.20
CA ALA A 222 -14.64 4.50 11.19
C ALA A 222 -14.16 3.98 9.82
N ASN A 223 -12.84 3.85 9.60
CA ASN A 223 -12.24 3.54 8.29
C ASN A 223 -12.74 4.50 7.20
N THR A 224 -12.73 5.80 7.50
CA THR A 224 -13.14 6.85 6.57
C THR A 224 -12.02 7.85 6.34
N GLY A 225 -11.98 8.40 5.13
CA GLY A 225 -11.02 9.44 4.74
C GLY A 225 -11.71 10.76 4.45
N TRP A 226 -11.07 11.86 4.86
CA TRP A 226 -11.40 13.21 4.44
C TRP A 226 -10.15 13.85 3.85
N VAL A 227 -10.28 14.55 2.73
CA VAL A 227 -9.14 15.21 2.08
C VAL A 227 -9.53 16.61 1.67
N GLY A 228 -8.90 17.62 2.30
CA GLY A 228 -8.92 19.00 1.84
C GLY A 228 -7.84 19.21 0.77
N VAL A 229 -8.23 19.63 -0.42
CA VAL A 229 -7.28 19.91 -1.51
C VAL A 229 -7.00 21.40 -1.55
N GLY A 230 -5.89 21.82 -0.96
CA GLY A 230 -5.44 23.22 -0.97
C GLY A 230 -4.79 23.62 -2.29
N THR A 231 -4.89 24.92 -2.59
CA THR A 231 -4.34 25.54 -3.81
C THR A 231 -3.20 26.50 -3.54
N ASP A 232 -2.97 26.85 -2.27
CA ASP A 232 -2.03 27.91 -1.86
C ASP A 232 -0.75 27.31 -1.21
N HIS A 233 -0.69 27.25 0.11
CA HIS A 233 0.48 26.85 0.86
C HIS A 233 0.18 25.73 1.87
N ASP A 234 1.16 24.83 2.04
CA ASP A 234 1.12 23.77 3.04
C ASP A 234 1.61 24.34 4.38
N THR A 235 0.70 24.95 5.12
CA THR A 235 0.97 25.59 6.41
C THR A 235 0.24 24.89 7.54
N ALA A 236 0.62 25.18 8.79
CA ALA A 236 -0.08 24.68 9.97
C ALA A 236 -1.55 25.15 9.99
N ALA A 237 -1.80 26.40 9.57
CA ALA A 237 -3.15 26.94 9.48
C ALA A 237 -4.02 26.17 8.48
N PHE A 238 -3.50 25.84 7.30
CA PHE A 238 -4.19 24.98 6.33
C PHE A 238 -4.47 23.60 6.88
N ALA A 239 -3.48 22.98 7.54
CA ALA A 239 -3.62 21.66 8.14
C ALA A 239 -4.74 21.63 9.19
N VAL A 240 -4.77 22.61 10.12
CA VAL A 240 -5.81 22.71 11.14
C VAL A 240 -7.16 23.14 10.54
N ALA A 241 -7.19 24.00 9.53
CA ALA A 241 -8.42 24.32 8.79
C ALA A 241 -9.06 23.07 8.17
N SER A 242 -8.24 22.16 7.63
CA SER A 242 -8.73 20.87 7.11
C SER A 242 -9.32 19.99 8.21
N ILE A 243 -8.68 19.91 9.40
CA ILE A 243 -9.21 19.17 10.55
C ILE A 243 -10.52 19.82 11.05
N ARG A 244 -10.59 21.15 11.10
CA ARG A 244 -11.80 21.90 11.48
C ARG A 244 -12.98 21.58 10.56
N ARG A 245 -12.77 21.55 9.24
CA ARG A 245 -13.80 21.18 8.26
C ARG A 245 -14.25 19.73 8.41
N TRP A 246 -13.31 18.82 8.57
CA TRP A 246 -13.64 17.42 8.86
C TRP A 246 -14.51 17.32 10.12
N TRP A 247 -14.13 18.00 11.19
CA TRP A 247 -14.91 17.98 12.45
C TRP A 247 -16.31 18.52 12.24
N GLN A 248 -16.44 19.68 11.59
CA GLN A 248 -17.73 20.31 11.34
C GLN A 248 -18.63 19.49 10.43
N ALA A 249 -18.10 18.86 9.40
CA ALA A 249 -18.88 18.14 8.41
C ALA A 249 -19.17 16.70 8.82
N ARG A 250 -18.28 16.06 9.56
CA ARG A 250 -18.35 14.64 9.90
C ARG A 250 -18.13 14.36 11.38
N GLY A 251 -17.00 14.74 11.94
CA GLY A 251 -16.57 14.31 13.27
C GLY A 251 -17.64 14.54 14.34
N ARG A 252 -18.20 15.73 14.44
CA ARG A 252 -19.25 16.04 15.43
C ARG A 252 -20.55 15.24 15.26
N HIS A 253 -20.83 14.74 14.05
CA HIS A 253 -22.01 13.93 13.75
C HIS A 253 -21.75 12.45 14.01
N ASP A 254 -20.56 11.99 13.67
CA ASP A 254 -20.15 10.60 13.86
C ASP A 254 -19.84 10.30 15.33
N TYR A 255 -19.41 11.35 16.10
CA TYR A 255 -19.04 11.28 17.53
C TYR A 255 -19.78 12.35 18.36
N PRO A 256 -21.12 12.30 18.46
CA PRO A 256 -21.90 13.36 19.12
C PRO A 256 -21.62 13.52 20.63
N ALA A 257 -21.08 12.49 21.27
CA ALA A 257 -20.71 12.50 22.69
C ALA A 257 -19.20 12.68 22.92
N ALA A 258 -18.42 13.04 21.87
CA ALA A 258 -16.99 13.21 22.03
C ALA A 258 -16.65 14.38 22.93
N THR A 259 -15.73 14.16 23.84
CA THR A 259 -15.11 15.16 24.71
C THR A 259 -13.63 15.33 24.44
N SER A 260 -13.05 14.41 23.66
CA SER A 260 -11.64 14.46 23.27
C SER A 260 -11.43 13.98 21.84
N LEU A 261 -10.31 14.40 21.24
CA LEU A 261 -9.85 13.99 19.93
C LEU A 261 -8.38 13.59 20.03
N LEU A 262 -8.02 12.39 19.56
CA LEU A 262 -6.62 12.00 19.40
C LEU A 262 -6.18 12.19 17.94
N ILE A 263 -5.09 12.93 17.76
CA ILE A 263 -4.44 13.16 16.47
C ILE A 263 -3.09 12.44 16.46
N THR A 264 -2.88 11.55 15.52
CA THR A 264 -1.55 10.99 15.22
C THR A 264 -0.99 11.68 13.98
N ALA A 265 0.21 12.21 14.08
CA ALA A 265 0.83 13.04 13.03
C ALA A 265 2.31 12.71 12.88
N ASP A 266 2.88 13.05 11.72
CA ASP A 266 4.30 12.94 11.48
C ASP A 266 5.11 13.91 12.34
N ALA A 267 6.42 13.64 12.51
CA ALA A 267 7.33 14.50 13.25
C ALA A 267 7.70 15.79 12.51
N GLY A 268 7.48 15.86 11.21
CA GLY A 268 7.86 16.97 10.33
C GLY A 268 6.68 17.56 9.56
N GLY A 269 6.98 18.51 8.67
CA GLY A 269 5.97 19.16 7.84
C GLY A 269 5.15 20.24 8.56
N SER A 270 4.00 20.57 7.99
CA SER A 270 3.06 21.58 8.53
C SER A 270 2.49 21.20 9.90
N ASN A 271 2.36 19.91 10.16
CA ASN A 271 1.88 19.30 11.41
C ASN A 271 3.00 18.76 12.31
N GLY A 272 4.26 19.16 12.08
CA GLY A 272 5.41 18.67 12.84
C GLY A 272 5.44 19.16 14.30
N TYR A 273 6.03 18.35 15.21
CA TYR A 273 6.07 18.66 16.64
C TYR A 273 6.84 19.94 16.98
N ARG A 274 7.77 20.39 16.12
CA ARG A 274 8.51 21.65 16.28
C ARG A 274 7.76 22.86 15.75
N THR A 275 6.68 22.66 14.98
CA THR A 275 5.90 23.73 14.37
C THR A 275 5.04 24.42 15.42
N ARG A 276 5.43 25.61 15.85
CA ARG A 276 4.72 26.38 16.89
C ARG A 276 3.30 26.75 16.44
N ALA A 277 3.16 27.24 15.21
CA ALA A 277 1.86 27.59 14.63
C ALA A 277 0.87 26.41 14.63
N TRP A 278 1.34 25.15 14.49
CA TRP A 278 0.49 23.97 14.63
C TRP A 278 -0.17 23.89 16.00
N LYS A 279 0.58 24.19 17.06
CA LYS A 279 0.09 24.14 18.44
C LYS A 279 -0.90 25.26 18.73
N THR A 280 -0.63 26.50 18.22
CA THR A 280 -1.54 27.64 18.41
C THR A 280 -2.85 27.45 17.66
N GLU A 281 -2.80 26.97 16.42
CA GLU A 281 -3.99 26.69 15.62
C GLU A 281 -4.85 25.57 16.24
N LEU A 282 -4.22 24.50 16.75
CA LEU A 282 -4.95 23.43 17.45
C LEU A 282 -5.53 23.89 18.78
N ALA A 283 -4.86 24.79 19.51
CA ALA A 283 -5.43 25.36 20.73
C ALA A 283 -6.68 26.18 20.41
N ALA A 284 -6.68 26.96 19.33
CA ALA A 284 -7.86 27.66 18.86
C ALA A 284 -8.99 26.67 18.48
N LEU A 285 -8.65 25.59 17.81
CA LEU A 285 -9.62 24.53 17.48
C LEU A 285 -10.18 23.84 18.76
N ALA A 286 -9.36 23.61 19.77
CA ALA A 286 -9.83 23.06 21.05
C ALA A 286 -10.88 23.97 21.71
N VAL A 287 -10.62 25.28 21.72
CA VAL A 287 -11.59 26.28 22.23
C VAL A 287 -12.89 26.29 21.42
N GLU A 288 -12.79 26.27 20.09
CA GLU A 288 -13.96 26.28 19.19
C GLU A 288 -14.84 25.04 19.34
N THR A 289 -14.23 23.89 19.54
CA THR A 289 -14.93 22.59 19.57
C THR A 289 -15.31 22.13 20.96
N GLY A 290 -14.69 22.67 22.00
CA GLY A 290 -14.81 22.20 23.39
C GLY A 290 -14.10 20.88 23.66
N LEU A 291 -13.28 20.37 22.72
CA LEU A 291 -12.59 19.09 22.83
C LEU A 291 -11.21 19.24 23.48
N ASP A 292 -10.85 18.29 24.32
CA ASP A 292 -9.45 18.02 24.66
C ASP A 292 -8.74 17.43 23.43
N ILE A 293 -7.82 18.15 22.83
CA ILE A 293 -7.09 17.68 21.63
C ILE A 293 -5.74 17.12 22.05
N THR A 294 -5.61 15.81 22.02
CA THR A 294 -4.35 15.11 22.26
C THR A 294 -3.63 14.88 20.94
N VAL A 295 -2.35 15.23 20.88
CA VAL A 295 -1.48 14.97 19.73
C VAL A 295 -0.38 14.01 20.13
N CYS A 296 -0.19 12.97 19.31
CA CYS A 296 0.93 12.07 19.42
C CYS A 296 1.69 12.03 18.10
N HIS A 297 2.92 12.55 18.10
CA HIS A 297 3.76 12.53 16.90
C HIS A 297 4.51 11.21 16.74
N MET A 298 4.59 10.74 15.51
CA MET A 298 5.44 9.62 15.15
C MET A 298 6.91 9.95 15.43
N PRO A 299 7.75 8.97 15.79
CA PRO A 299 9.19 9.19 15.94
C PRO A 299 9.80 9.76 14.64
N PRO A 300 10.80 10.65 14.74
CA PRO A 300 11.48 11.19 13.56
C PRO A 300 11.98 10.09 12.62
N GLY A 301 11.79 10.28 11.30
CA GLY A 301 12.21 9.32 10.27
C GLY A 301 11.27 8.13 10.08
N THR A 302 10.10 8.13 10.67
CA THR A 302 9.16 7.00 10.62
C THR A 302 7.84 7.31 9.90
N SER A 303 7.79 8.34 9.07
CA SER A 303 6.58 8.76 8.33
C SER A 303 5.92 7.63 7.55
N LYS A 304 6.70 6.70 7.00
CA LYS A 304 6.17 5.52 6.30
C LYS A 304 5.25 4.64 7.17
N TRP A 305 5.30 4.77 8.50
CA TRP A 305 4.47 4.02 9.42
C TRP A 305 3.17 4.74 9.81
N ASN A 306 3.00 6.00 9.34
CA ASN A 306 1.76 6.73 9.55
C ASN A 306 0.60 6.00 8.86
N LYS A 307 -0.47 5.73 9.62
CA LYS A 307 -1.59 4.89 9.12
C LYS A 307 -2.23 5.47 7.88
N ILE A 308 -2.34 6.79 7.79
CA ILE A 308 -2.93 7.48 6.64
C ILE A 308 -2.21 7.16 5.33
N GLU A 309 -0.88 6.97 5.35
CA GLU A 309 -0.08 6.64 4.16
C GLU A 309 -0.54 5.31 3.54
N HIS A 310 -0.77 4.31 4.36
CA HIS A 310 -1.15 2.97 3.91
C HIS A 310 -2.66 2.80 3.69
N ARG A 311 -3.48 3.46 4.52
CA ARG A 311 -4.92 3.26 4.54
C ARG A 311 -5.70 4.22 3.64
N LEU A 312 -5.09 5.36 3.28
CA LEU A 312 -5.74 6.37 2.44
C LEU A 312 -4.88 6.76 1.23
N PHE A 313 -3.67 7.29 1.45
CA PHE A 313 -2.86 7.88 0.38
C PHE A 313 -2.36 6.88 -0.65
N SER A 314 -2.04 5.65 -0.25
CA SER A 314 -1.68 4.58 -1.19
C SER A 314 -2.81 4.29 -2.17
N HIS A 315 -4.07 4.25 -1.71
CA HIS A 315 -5.25 3.98 -2.53
C HIS A 315 -5.56 5.16 -3.47
N ILE A 316 -5.45 6.39 -2.98
CA ILE A 316 -5.55 7.60 -3.84
C ILE A 316 -4.48 7.55 -4.94
N SER A 317 -3.23 7.23 -4.59
CA SER A 317 -2.14 7.13 -5.56
C SER A 317 -2.38 6.04 -6.60
N MET A 318 -3.04 4.95 -6.25
CA MET A 318 -3.43 3.90 -7.19
C MET A 318 -4.49 4.38 -8.19
N ASN A 319 -5.46 5.19 -7.76
CA ASN A 319 -6.47 5.78 -8.64
C ASN A 319 -5.88 6.78 -9.65
N TRP A 320 -4.75 7.38 -9.32
CA TRP A 320 -4.08 8.37 -10.17
C TRP A 320 -3.09 7.75 -11.19
N ARG A 321 -2.86 6.44 -11.12
CA ARG A 321 -1.89 5.77 -11.99
C ARG A 321 -2.20 5.96 -13.47
N GLY A 322 -1.22 6.48 -14.21
CA GLY A 322 -1.29 6.69 -15.66
C GLY A 322 -2.29 7.77 -16.13
N ARG A 323 -2.90 8.51 -15.20
CA ARG A 323 -3.90 9.54 -15.49
C ARG A 323 -3.33 10.93 -15.18
N PRO A 324 -3.31 11.89 -16.11
CA PRO A 324 -2.99 13.28 -15.83
C PRO A 324 -4.03 13.90 -14.89
N LEU A 325 -3.57 14.75 -13.97
CA LEU A 325 -4.41 15.50 -13.03
C LEU A 325 -4.70 16.89 -13.63
N THR A 326 -5.58 16.94 -14.59
CA THR A 326 -5.77 18.09 -15.49
C THR A 326 -6.38 19.32 -14.81
N SER A 327 -7.14 19.13 -13.72
CA SER A 327 -7.77 20.22 -12.95
C SER A 327 -7.92 19.81 -11.48
N HIS A 328 -8.20 20.80 -10.61
CA HIS A 328 -8.53 20.55 -9.21
C HIS A 328 -9.79 19.67 -9.06
N ASP A 329 -10.80 19.86 -9.92
CA ASP A 329 -12.02 19.03 -9.92
C ASP A 329 -11.71 17.56 -10.21
N VAL A 330 -10.82 17.29 -11.18
CA VAL A 330 -10.36 15.92 -11.47
C VAL A 330 -9.68 15.31 -10.26
N ILE A 331 -8.88 16.09 -9.54
CA ILE A 331 -8.19 15.65 -8.32
C ILE A 331 -9.22 15.34 -7.22
N VAL A 332 -10.09 16.28 -6.89
CA VAL A 332 -11.13 16.12 -5.86
C VAL A 332 -12.02 14.93 -6.16
N ASN A 333 -12.55 14.83 -7.38
CA ASN A 333 -13.44 13.75 -7.79
C ASN A 333 -12.73 12.38 -7.77
N SER A 334 -11.47 12.31 -8.19
CA SER A 334 -10.71 11.05 -8.17
C SER A 334 -10.34 10.62 -6.74
N ILE A 335 -10.09 11.56 -5.84
CA ILE A 335 -9.90 11.27 -4.41
C ILE A 335 -11.22 10.75 -3.82
N ALA A 336 -12.34 11.43 -4.03
CA ALA A 336 -13.65 11.04 -3.52
C ALA A 336 -14.12 9.68 -4.05
N ALA A 337 -13.71 9.32 -5.27
CA ALA A 337 -14.01 8.01 -5.86
C ALA A 337 -13.14 6.86 -5.32
N THR A 338 -12.21 7.13 -4.38
CA THR A 338 -11.33 6.12 -3.83
C THR A 338 -12.09 5.18 -2.89
N THR A 339 -12.06 3.89 -3.19
CA THR A 339 -12.68 2.84 -2.38
C THR A 339 -11.71 1.67 -2.20
N THR A 340 -11.95 0.81 -1.22
CA THR A 340 -11.21 -0.42 -0.99
C THR A 340 -12.14 -1.60 -0.75
N ARG A 341 -11.62 -2.81 -0.83
CA ARG A 341 -12.37 -4.02 -0.49
C ARG A 341 -12.80 -4.04 0.99
N THR A 342 -12.09 -3.33 1.85
CA THR A 342 -12.37 -3.20 3.29
C THR A 342 -13.37 -2.08 3.61
N GLY A 343 -13.98 -1.47 2.60
CA GLY A 343 -15.08 -0.52 2.78
C GLY A 343 -14.65 0.92 3.06
N LEU A 344 -13.39 1.32 2.74
CA LEU A 344 -12.96 2.71 2.85
C LEU A 344 -13.92 3.63 2.05
N LYS A 345 -14.39 4.68 2.70
CA LYS A 345 -15.16 5.78 2.10
C LYS A 345 -14.36 7.05 2.23
N VAL A 346 -14.23 7.80 1.14
CA VAL A 346 -13.44 9.03 1.12
C VAL A 346 -14.32 10.19 0.69
N HIS A 347 -14.24 11.28 1.45
CA HIS A 347 -14.76 12.58 1.06
C HIS A 347 -13.60 13.49 0.67
N ALA A 348 -13.78 14.31 -0.36
CA ALA A 348 -12.79 15.29 -0.78
C ALA A 348 -13.45 16.60 -1.17
N GLU A 349 -12.82 17.70 -0.83
CA GLU A 349 -13.28 19.02 -1.18
C GLU A 349 -12.11 19.92 -1.59
N LEU A 350 -12.39 20.93 -2.43
CA LEU A 350 -11.41 21.96 -2.76
C LEU A 350 -11.38 22.99 -1.63
N ASP A 351 -10.18 23.38 -1.22
CA ASP A 351 -9.92 24.49 -0.33
C ASP A 351 -9.29 25.65 -1.10
N PRO A 352 -10.07 26.66 -1.51
CA PRO A 352 -9.56 27.85 -2.19
C PRO A 352 -9.01 28.90 -1.22
N GLY A 353 -8.95 28.62 0.08
CA GLY A 353 -8.44 29.53 1.10
C GLY A 353 -6.98 29.88 0.90
N THR A 354 -6.61 31.06 1.35
CA THR A 354 -5.21 31.52 1.39
C THR A 354 -4.69 31.39 2.81
N TYR A 355 -3.45 30.95 2.94
CA TYR A 355 -2.83 30.65 4.23
C TYR A 355 -1.45 31.30 4.31
N ASP A 356 -1.30 32.24 5.22
CA ASP A 356 -0.05 32.98 5.39
C ASP A 356 1.11 32.08 5.75
N THR A 357 2.26 32.33 5.15
CA THR A 357 3.53 31.67 5.46
C THR A 357 4.38 32.53 6.40
N GLY A 358 5.30 31.89 7.13
CA GLY A 358 6.26 32.60 7.97
C GLY A 358 5.68 33.23 9.23
N ILE A 359 4.50 32.79 9.68
CA ILE A 359 3.90 33.25 10.95
C ILE A 359 4.87 32.97 12.10
N LYS A 360 5.26 34.03 12.81
CA LYS A 360 6.14 33.95 13.97
C LYS A 360 5.29 33.77 15.23
N VAL A 361 5.56 32.69 15.95
CA VAL A 361 4.96 32.42 17.27
C VAL A 361 6.09 32.48 18.29
N THR A 362 5.95 33.34 19.29
CA THR A 362 6.95 33.60 20.33
C THR A 362 6.93 32.51 21.41
N ASP A 363 7.94 32.48 22.29
CA ASP A 363 7.93 31.58 23.44
C ASP A 363 6.77 31.89 24.37
N ASN A 364 6.49 33.19 24.59
CA ASN A 364 5.37 33.64 25.43
C ASN A 364 4.01 33.16 24.89
N ASP A 365 3.82 33.13 23.55
CA ASP A 365 2.60 32.62 22.93
C ASP A 365 2.44 31.12 23.21
N ILE A 366 3.52 30.33 23.15
CA ILE A 366 3.49 28.91 23.44
C ILE A 366 3.26 28.62 24.93
N ASP A 367 3.90 29.40 25.81
CA ASP A 367 3.76 29.24 27.28
C ASP A 367 2.36 29.63 27.77
N ALA A 368 1.67 30.52 27.05
CA ALA A 368 0.28 30.91 27.33
C ALA A 368 -0.76 29.86 26.87
N LEU A 369 -0.38 28.85 26.09
CA LEU A 369 -1.32 27.85 25.61
C LEU A 369 -1.81 26.95 26.77
N PRO A 370 -3.10 26.60 26.79
CA PRO A 370 -3.64 25.61 27.73
C PRO A 370 -3.19 24.20 27.34
N MET A 371 -1.86 24.00 27.32
CA MET A 371 -1.20 22.79 26.86
C MET A 371 -0.59 22.01 27.99
N HIS A 372 -0.97 20.74 28.11
CA HIS A 372 -0.36 19.78 29.00
C HIS A 372 0.59 18.86 28.22
N ARG A 373 1.90 18.95 28.51
CA ARG A 373 2.90 18.02 27.96
C ARG A 373 2.85 16.72 28.74
N HIS A 374 2.81 15.59 28.02
CA HIS A 374 2.78 14.28 28.68
C HIS A 374 4.16 13.96 29.31
N ARG A 375 4.14 13.12 30.35
CA ARG A 375 5.37 12.72 31.02
C ARG A 375 6.36 11.99 30.09
N PHE A 376 5.82 11.20 29.12
CA PHE A 376 6.61 10.49 28.14
C PHE A 376 6.71 11.35 26.88
N HIS A 377 7.92 11.80 26.54
CA HIS A 377 8.21 12.65 25.36
C HIS A 377 7.21 13.79 25.16
N GLY A 378 7.13 14.72 26.15
CA GLY A 378 6.18 15.82 26.15
C GLY A 378 6.27 16.78 24.96
N ASP A 379 7.36 16.73 24.18
CA ASP A 379 7.46 17.45 22.91
C ASP A 379 6.71 16.73 21.78
N TRP A 380 6.63 15.40 21.84
CA TRP A 380 5.91 14.59 20.87
C TRP A 380 4.47 14.31 21.28
N ASN A 381 4.20 14.31 22.61
CA ASN A 381 2.93 13.92 23.17
C ASN A 381 2.41 15.03 24.09
N TYR A 382 1.30 15.64 23.71
CA TYR A 382 0.70 16.72 24.48
C TYR A 382 -0.80 16.78 24.28
N THR A 383 -1.52 17.39 25.21
CA THR A 383 -2.95 17.67 25.13
C THR A 383 -3.19 19.17 25.23
N LEU A 384 -4.00 19.69 24.34
CA LEU A 384 -4.49 21.06 24.32
C LEU A 384 -5.93 21.07 24.84
N HIS A 385 -6.18 21.89 25.84
CA HIS A 385 -7.48 21.99 26.51
C HIS A 385 -8.27 23.20 26.00
N PRO A 386 -9.62 23.13 25.98
CA PRO A 386 -10.46 24.25 25.54
C PRO A 386 -10.41 25.43 26.50
N GLN A 387 -10.00 25.22 27.76
CA GLN A 387 -9.82 26.26 28.77
C GLN A 387 -8.57 25.99 29.62
N PRO A 388 -7.95 27.02 30.20
CA PRO A 388 -6.91 26.81 31.21
C PRO A 388 -7.44 25.94 32.32
N ARG A 389 -6.79 24.83 32.62
CA ARG A 389 -7.16 24.05 33.83
C ARG A 389 -6.77 24.86 35.06
N ASP A 390 -7.77 25.28 35.87
CA ASP A 390 -7.52 25.70 37.23
C ASP A 390 -6.93 24.51 37.98
N THR A 391 -5.62 24.56 38.25
CA THR A 391 -4.89 23.52 39.01
C THR A 391 -5.40 23.32 40.41
N THR A 392 -6.28 24.16 40.91
CA THR A 392 -6.97 24.08 42.21
C THR A 392 -8.17 23.12 42.25
N SER A 393 -8.73 22.73 41.09
CA SER A 393 -9.92 21.86 40.99
C SER A 393 -9.59 20.37 40.95
N ALA A 394 -8.37 19.98 40.52
CA ALA A 394 -8.00 18.56 40.35
C ALA A 394 -7.95 17.75 41.67
N ALA A 395 -7.81 18.41 42.80
CA ALA A 395 -7.80 17.74 44.13
C ALA A 395 -9.19 17.45 44.72
N LYS A 396 -10.27 18.03 44.18
CA LYS A 396 -11.64 17.86 44.70
C LYS A 396 -12.49 16.82 43.97
N ASN A 397 -12.19 16.48 42.71
CA ASN A 397 -13.04 15.59 41.90
C ASN A 397 -12.69 14.09 42.00
N LEU A 398 -11.69 13.70 42.80
CA LEU A 398 -11.38 12.28 43.07
C LEU A 398 -12.26 11.63 44.14
N ARG A 399 -13.24 12.37 44.73
CA ARG A 399 -14.11 11.85 45.79
C ARG A 399 -15.60 11.74 45.45
N SER A 400 -16.06 12.03 44.23
CA SER A 400 -17.49 12.04 43.94
C SER A 400 -17.93 11.59 42.54
N ALA A 401 -17.28 10.60 41.94
CA ALA A 401 -17.78 10.01 40.71
C ALA A 401 -18.02 8.50 40.85
N GLY A 402 -19.05 8.17 41.60
CA GLY A 402 -19.71 6.86 41.54
C GLY A 402 -20.79 6.90 40.45
N GLY A 403 -20.42 6.84 39.18
CA GLY A 403 -21.32 6.66 38.03
C GLY A 403 -21.02 5.33 37.33
N PRO A 404 -22.02 4.68 36.72
CA PRO A 404 -21.81 3.38 36.08
C PRO A 404 -20.79 3.47 34.94
N SER A 405 -19.81 2.55 34.94
CA SER A 405 -18.83 2.38 33.88
C SER A 405 -19.50 2.25 32.52
N PRO A 406 -19.05 2.96 31.48
CA PRO A 406 -19.52 2.73 30.13
C PRO A 406 -19.15 1.31 29.68
N GLN A 407 -20.13 0.58 29.12
CA GLN A 407 -19.90 -0.76 28.60
C GLN A 407 -19.01 -0.67 27.35
N PRO A 408 -18.00 -1.53 27.22
CA PRO A 408 -17.14 -1.56 26.01
C PRO A 408 -17.95 -1.98 24.79
N CYS A 409 -17.68 -1.33 23.66
CA CYS A 409 -18.29 -1.68 22.39
C CYS A 409 -17.75 -3.05 21.90
N PRO A 410 -18.57 -4.12 21.85
CA PRO A 410 -18.08 -5.47 21.51
C PRO A 410 -17.54 -5.62 20.08
N GLY A 411 -17.90 -4.70 19.18
CA GLY A 411 -17.48 -4.76 17.76
C GLY A 411 -16.07 -4.23 17.49
N CYS A 412 -15.55 -3.33 18.34
CA CYS A 412 -14.23 -2.73 18.10
C CYS A 412 -13.07 -3.67 18.46
N LEU A 413 -13.29 -4.58 19.40
CA LEU A 413 -12.28 -5.55 19.86
C LEU A 413 -12.14 -6.76 18.91
N ARG A 414 -13.11 -7.00 18.02
CA ARG A 414 -13.14 -8.16 17.11
C ARG A 414 -12.61 -7.89 15.71
N ASN A 415 -11.92 -6.78 15.47
CA ASN A 415 -11.34 -6.51 14.15
C ASN A 415 -9.86 -6.92 14.12
N PRO A 416 -9.50 -8.04 13.44
CA PRO A 416 -8.12 -8.54 13.35
C PRO A 416 -7.16 -7.52 12.72
N GLU A 417 -7.66 -6.66 11.84
CA GLU A 417 -6.86 -5.61 11.20
C GLU A 417 -6.48 -4.47 12.16
N LEU A 418 -7.25 -4.25 13.22
CA LEU A 418 -6.95 -3.24 14.24
C LEU A 418 -6.00 -3.77 15.32
N THR A 419 -6.05 -5.05 15.61
CA THR A 419 -5.24 -5.67 16.67
C THR A 419 -3.95 -6.29 16.14
N GLY A 420 -3.87 -6.60 14.84
CA GLY A 420 -2.75 -7.32 14.23
C GLY A 420 -2.66 -8.79 14.67
N MET A 421 -3.68 -9.30 15.35
CA MET A 421 -3.74 -10.70 15.82
C MET A 421 -4.67 -11.52 14.93
N PRO A 422 -4.36 -12.80 14.68
CA PRO A 422 -5.28 -13.71 14.00
C PRO A 422 -6.54 -13.97 14.86
N GLU A 423 -7.67 -14.18 14.18
CA GLU A 423 -9.00 -14.34 14.80
C GLU A 423 -9.06 -15.30 16.01
N PRO A 424 -8.41 -16.48 15.99
CA PRO A 424 -8.43 -17.39 17.13
C PRO A 424 -7.72 -16.85 18.40
N ALA A 425 -6.64 -16.09 18.20
CA ALA A 425 -5.92 -15.47 19.32
C ALA A 425 -6.68 -14.28 19.93
N LEU A 426 -7.53 -13.66 19.13
CA LEU A 426 -8.39 -12.55 19.54
C LEU A 426 -9.57 -13.05 20.39
N ASP A 427 -10.18 -14.16 19.99
CA ASP A 427 -11.27 -14.81 20.74
C ASP A 427 -10.79 -15.34 22.10
N GLU A 428 -9.58 -15.90 22.15
CA GLU A 428 -8.96 -16.34 23.40
C GLU A 428 -8.68 -15.14 24.34
N LEU A 429 -8.19 -14.03 23.82
CA LEU A 429 -7.91 -12.82 24.59
C LEU A 429 -9.20 -12.19 25.12
N VAL A 430 -10.26 -12.16 24.33
CA VAL A 430 -11.59 -11.65 24.74
C VAL A 430 -12.20 -12.55 25.81
N GLY A 431 -12.01 -13.87 25.71
CA GLY A 431 -12.43 -14.83 26.73
C GLY A 431 -11.70 -14.63 28.06
N GLN A 432 -10.37 -14.47 28.03
CA GLN A 432 -9.54 -14.22 29.23
C GLN A 432 -9.86 -12.87 29.90
N LEU A 433 -10.16 -11.82 29.11
CA LEU A 433 -10.57 -10.52 29.63
C LEU A 433 -11.97 -10.56 30.24
N GLY A 434 -12.88 -11.35 29.68
CA GLY A 434 -14.21 -11.58 30.23
C GLY A 434 -14.14 -12.24 31.61
N GLN A 435 -13.36 -13.34 31.73
CA GLN A 435 -13.16 -14.04 33.00
C GLN A 435 -12.53 -13.13 34.09
N LYS A 436 -11.50 -12.34 33.72
CA LYS A 436 -10.89 -11.41 34.66
C LYS A 436 -11.80 -10.27 35.11
N LEU A 437 -12.71 -9.83 34.23
CA LEU A 437 -13.71 -8.82 34.58
C LEU A 437 -14.80 -9.38 35.53
N ASP A 438 -15.13 -10.64 35.38
CA ASP A 438 -16.09 -11.30 36.30
C ASP A 438 -15.45 -11.59 37.66
N GLU A 439 -14.15 -11.99 37.70
CA GLU A 439 -13.38 -12.13 38.97
C GLU A 439 -13.18 -10.80 39.72
N LEU A 440 -13.25 -9.66 39.06
CA LEU A 440 -13.15 -8.33 39.67
C LEU A 440 -14.54 -7.79 40.16
N ARG A 441 -15.62 -8.50 39.82
CA ARG A 441 -17.00 -8.16 40.23
C ARG A 441 -17.50 -8.94 41.45
N GLU A 442 -16.81 -10.02 41.83
CA GLU A 442 -16.97 -10.72 43.09
C GLU A 442 -16.02 -10.14 44.16
#